data_a635b7ad2f22abc9cf2ffe9bb906f5bb
#
_entry.id   a635b7ad2f22abc9cf2ffe9bb906f5bb
#
_cell.length_a   1.000
_cell.length_b   1.000
_cell.length_c   1.000
_cell.angle_alpha   90.00
_cell.angle_beta   90.00
_cell.angle_gamma   90.00
#
_symmetry.space_group_name_H-M   'P 1'
#
loop_
_entity.id
_entity.type
_entity.pdbx_description
1 polymer ?
#
loop_
_entity_poly.entity_id
_entity_poly.type
_entity_poly.pdbx_seq_one_letter_code
_entity_poly.pdbx_strand_id
1 'polypeptide(L)'
;MLSDKPYIQMEKIENIEHWYFPSPIPEQRTSDSQKQRALYFRNVVYLLQLHIKDKKDLVFHLNYHQNESLVSELKEAFDCKIISVAHFSDWGFTVFDNLKRLRNILNEEHPDNFSENVKKSFEEERAYYTKVDHTICLSNYMKKILCQDYGLDPIKVSVVPNGLSDVVDMSVDKELLRKKWHIEPEEKIILFAGRIDEIKGVSSLIKAFHLVLEAYPNSRLLIAGNGDYTRAFQEAKNIYTKITFTGLLKKEELFEIYQLADAGVVPSLFEPFGYVPVEMMMHELPIIATTTSGLNEVVDESCGLKVPLIVSPDNVEIDTSLLAQKIVYLLQNPEEAKRLGKNGRKRYLEKYSSEVFGKNMIEFYKSLFQECK
;
A
#
# COMPACT_ATOMS: atom_id res chain seq x y z
N MET A 1 -9.21 14.48 11.69
CA MET A 1 -7.78 14.06 11.72
C MET A 1 -7.32 14.02 13.17
N LEU A 2 -6.31 13.22 13.51
CA LEU A 2 -5.73 13.19 14.86
C LEU A 2 -4.64 14.26 14.98
N SER A 3 -4.53 14.86 16.17
CA SER A 3 -3.59 15.94 16.49
C SER A 3 -2.88 15.63 17.81
N ASP A 4 -1.62 16.00 17.90
CA ASP A 4 -0.78 15.98 19.12
C ASP A 4 -1.09 17.11 20.11
N LYS A 5 -2.01 18.00 19.75
CA LYS A 5 -2.46 19.05 20.65
C LYS A 5 -3.60 18.58 21.55
N PRO A 6 -3.69 19.09 22.80
CA PRO A 6 -4.69 18.63 23.75
C PRO A 6 -6.10 19.23 23.54
N TYR A 7 -6.31 19.94 22.44
CA TYR A 7 -7.59 20.61 22.12
C TYR A 7 -7.93 20.43 20.63
N ILE A 8 -9.22 20.55 20.31
CA ILE A 8 -9.71 20.49 18.92
C ILE A 8 -9.22 21.74 18.18
N GLN A 9 -8.69 21.50 16.97
CA GLN A 9 -8.40 22.55 16.01
C GLN A 9 -9.33 22.44 14.83
N MET A 10 -9.72 23.55 14.28
CA MET A 10 -10.50 23.64 13.05
C MET A 10 -9.83 24.65 12.13
N GLU A 11 -9.65 24.27 10.88
CA GLU A 11 -9.21 25.16 9.82
C GLU A 11 -10.08 24.93 8.58
N LYS A 12 -10.29 25.99 7.81
CA LYS A 12 -11.00 25.90 6.54
C LYS A 12 -10.03 26.15 5.40
N ILE A 13 -9.84 25.12 4.58
CA ILE A 13 -9.02 25.17 3.38
C ILE A 13 -9.97 25.04 2.19
N GLU A 14 -10.03 26.07 1.35
CA GLU A 14 -11.02 26.18 0.27
C GLU A 14 -12.46 26.04 0.80
N ASN A 15 -13.19 25.01 0.38
CA ASN A 15 -14.56 24.72 0.83
C ASN A 15 -14.63 23.54 1.83
N ILE A 16 -13.49 23.07 2.33
CA ILE A 16 -13.40 21.92 3.21
C ILE A 16 -13.03 22.39 4.63
N GLU A 17 -13.81 21.96 5.61
CA GLU A 17 -13.48 22.16 7.02
C GLU A 17 -12.65 20.98 7.51
N HIS A 18 -11.44 21.26 7.98
CA HIS A 18 -10.51 20.29 8.56
C HIS A 18 -10.62 20.34 10.08
N TRP A 19 -11.03 19.22 10.65
CA TRP A 19 -11.19 19.07 12.09
C TRP A 19 -10.11 18.15 12.63
N TYR A 20 -9.34 18.62 13.60
CA TYR A 20 -8.26 17.88 14.23
C TYR A 20 -8.67 17.57 15.68
N PHE A 21 -8.80 16.30 15.99
CA PHE A 21 -9.11 15.83 17.34
C PHE A 21 -7.82 15.45 18.05
N PRO A 22 -7.72 15.70 19.38
CA PRO A 22 -6.60 15.25 20.18
C PRO A 22 -6.38 13.75 19.99
N SER A 23 -5.13 13.34 19.68
CA SER A 23 -4.80 11.92 19.60
C SER A 23 -4.84 11.30 21.00
N PRO A 24 -5.48 10.14 21.20
CA PRO A 24 -5.28 9.41 22.43
C PRO A 24 -3.80 9.03 22.54
N ILE A 25 -3.21 9.20 23.72
CA ILE A 25 -1.82 8.80 23.96
C ILE A 25 -1.70 7.31 23.62
N PRO A 26 -0.74 6.90 22.77
CA PRO A 26 -0.57 5.51 22.40
C PRO A 26 -0.05 4.74 23.61
N GLU A 27 -0.97 4.17 24.38
CA GLU A 27 -0.62 3.27 25.45
C GLU A 27 -0.74 1.82 25.01
N GLN A 28 0.01 0.97 25.70
CA GLN A 28 0.13 -0.46 25.43
C GLN A 28 -1.23 -1.13 25.19
N ARG A 29 -1.30 -2.08 24.27
CA ARG A 29 -2.49 -2.88 23.93
C ARG A 29 -2.91 -3.75 25.12
N THR A 30 -3.62 -3.17 26.08
CA THR A 30 -4.26 -3.87 27.20
C THR A 30 -5.78 -3.91 26.99
N SER A 31 -6.50 -4.76 27.71
CA SER A 31 -7.98 -4.78 27.69
C SER A 31 -8.60 -3.42 28.01
N ASP A 32 -7.92 -2.60 28.80
CA ASP A 32 -8.34 -1.25 29.11
C ASP A 32 -8.20 -0.30 27.91
N SER A 33 -7.28 -0.57 26.98
CA SER A 33 -7.09 0.26 25.78
C SER A 33 -8.27 0.19 24.81
N GLN A 34 -9.02 -0.92 24.74
CA GLN A 34 -10.23 -1.02 23.92
C GLN A 34 -11.37 -0.17 24.51
N LYS A 35 -11.57 -0.22 25.83
CA LYS A 35 -12.55 0.63 26.52
C LYS A 35 -12.21 2.12 26.37
N GLN A 36 -10.94 2.48 26.51
CA GLN A 36 -10.48 3.86 26.34
C GLN A 36 -10.68 4.34 24.90
N ARG A 37 -10.42 3.51 23.89
CA ARG A 37 -10.71 3.82 22.49
C ARG A 37 -12.21 4.02 22.25
N ALA A 38 -13.06 3.16 22.78
CA ALA A 38 -14.52 3.32 22.65
C ALA A 38 -14.98 4.65 23.26
N LEU A 39 -14.54 5.00 24.46
CA LEU A 39 -14.82 6.28 25.10
C LEU A 39 -14.29 7.48 24.29
N TYR A 40 -13.12 7.34 23.71
CA TYR A 40 -12.54 8.36 22.85
C TYR A 40 -13.43 8.61 21.61
N PHE A 41 -13.84 7.57 20.90
CA PHE A 41 -14.71 7.72 19.73
C PHE A 41 -16.11 8.25 20.11
N ARG A 42 -16.65 7.87 21.24
CA ARG A 42 -17.87 8.46 21.77
C ARG A 42 -17.73 9.96 21.97
N ASN A 43 -16.62 10.42 22.54
CA ASN A 43 -16.32 11.85 22.68
C ASN A 43 -16.19 12.55 21.33
N VAL A 44 -15.53 11.94 20.35
CA VAL A 44 -15.42 12.48 18.98
C VAL A 44 -16.80 12.64 18.36
N VAL A 45 -17.66 11.62 18.46
CA VAL A 45 -19.03 11.67 17.92
C VAL A 45 -19.87 12.72 18.64
N TYR A 46 -19.77 12.82 19.97
CA TYR A 46 -20.42 13.89 20.74
C TYR A 46 -20.04 15.28 20.23
N LEU A 47 -18.74 15.52 20.00
CA LEU A 47 -18.26 16.79 19.47
C LEU A 47 -18.77 17.03 18.03
N LEU A 48 -18.81 16.02 17.17
CA LEU A 48 -19.41 16.12 15.83
C LEU A 48 -20.89 16.51 15.92
N GLN A 49 -21.66 15.97 16.87
CA GLN A 49 -23.07 16.34 17.09
C GLN A 49 -23.27 17.83 17.45
N LEU A 50 -22.31 18.44 18.13
CA LEU A 50 -22.39 19.87 18.48
C LEU A 50 -22.15 20.77 17.25
N HIS A 51 -21.39 20.30 16.27
CA HIS A 51 -20.95 21.10 15.14
C HIS A 51 -21.71 20.82 13.85
N ILE A 52 -22.08 19.56 13.59
CA ILE A 52 -22.88 19.19 12.42
C ILE A 52 -24.33 19.57 12.68
N LYS A 53 -24.81 20.61 12.00
CA LYS A 53 -26.16 21.17 12.19
C LYS A 53 -27.23 20.28 11.53
N ASP A 54 -26.99 19.88 10.29
CA ASP A 54 -27.85 18.93 9.58
C ASP A 54 -27.44 17.51 9.96
N LYS A 55 -28.37 16.73 10.49
CA LYS A 55 -28.12 15.38 11.04
C LYS A 55 -28.71 14.29 10.17
N LYS A 56 -29.20 14.63 8.97
CA LYS A 56 -29.84 13.69 8.05
C LYS A 56 -29.07 13.60 6.74
N ASP A 57 -29.21 12.47 6.07
CA ASP A 57 -28.61 12.20 4.77
C ASP A 57 -27.09 12.38 4.73
N LEU A 58 -26.44 12.13 5.86
CA LEU A 58 -25.00 12.26 5.98
C LEU A 58 -24.28 11.02 5.45
N VAL A 59 -23.07 11.25 4.92
CA VAL A 59 -22.13 10.18 4.55
C VAL A 59 -20.85 10.35 5.35
N PHE A 60 -20.54 9.35 6.17
CA PHE A 60 -19.24 9.25 6.83
C PHE A 60 -18.35 8.31 6.03
N HIS A 61 -17.28 8.86 5.47
CA HIS A 61 -16.27 8.10 4.72
C HIS A 61 -15.05 7.84 5.61
N LEU A 62 -14.91 6.59 6.08
CA LEU A 62 -13.88 6.20 7.04
C LEU A 62 -12.66 5.65 6.31
N ASN A 63 -11.51 6.31 6.52
CA ASN A 63 -10.22 5.87 6.05
C ASN A 63 -9.34 5.50 7.24
N TYR A 64 -8.66 4.34 7.22
CA TYR A 64 -7.70 3.87 8.22
C TYR A 64 -8.23 3.66 9.65
N HIS A 65 -9.54 3.84 9.89
CA HIS A 65 -10.15 3.66 11.20
C HIS A 65 -11.14 2.52 11.19
N GLN A 66 -10.63 1.30 11.21
CA GLN A 66 -11.43 0.09 11.36
C GLN A 66 -11.83 -0.06 12.84
N ASN A 67 -12.87 0.65 13.25
CA ASN A 67 -13.36 0.62 14.64
C ASN A 67 -14.87 0.48 14.71
N GLU A 68 -15.29 -0.68 15.19
CA GLU A 68 -16.70 -1.03 15.33
C GLU A 68 -17.47 -0.08 16.25
N SER A 69 -16.84 0.38 17.34
CA SER A 69 -17.46 1.33 18.28
C SER A 69 -17.75 2.67 17.61
N LEU A 70 -16.81 3.19 16.78
CA LEU A 70 -17.04 4.42 16.03
C LEU A 70 -18.25 4.31 15.10
N VAL A 71 -18.36 3.20 14.37
CA VAL A 71 -19.50 2.95 13.46
C VAL A 71 -20.81 2.94 14.24
N SER A 72 -20.85 2.26 15.39
CA SER A 72 -22.06 2.18 16.23
C SER A 72 -22.46 3.55 16.76
N GLU A 73 -21.52 4.31 17.32
CA GLU A 73 -21.77 5.67 17.85
C GLU A 73 -22.24 6.65 16.76
N LEU A 74 -21.66 6.57 15.54
CA LEU A 74 -22.09 7.40 14.40
C LEU A 74 -23.53 7.08 13.97
N LYS A 75 -23.89 5.79 13.87
CA LYS A 75 -25.24 5.36 13.48
C LYS A 75 -26.29 5.68 14.54
N GLU A 76 -25.90 5.71 15.83
CA GLU A 76 -26.80 6.13 16.91
C GLU A 76 -27.04 7.64 16.90
N ALA A 77 -25.99 8.41 16.56
CA ALA A 77 -25.99 9.87 16.64
C ALA A 77 -26.59 10.57 15.42
N PHE A 78 -26.53 9.93 14.24
CA PHE A 78 -26.87 10.55 12.95
C PHE A 78 -27.68 9.61 12.06
N ASP A 79 -28.59 10.19 11.27
CA ASP A 79 -29.16 9.51 10.10
C ASP A 79 -28.11 9.57 8.97
N CYS A 80 -27.38 8.46 8.81
CA CYS A 80 -26.18 8.47 7.95
C CYS A 80 -25.94 7.12 7.28
N LYS A 81 -25.17 7.19 6.18
CA LYS A 81 -24.49 6.04 5.58
C LYS A 81 -23.01 6.06 5.95
N ILE A 82 -22.46 4.91 6.27
CA ILE A 82 -21.04 4.76 6.60
C ILE A 82 -20.36 3.96 5.51
N ILE A 83 -19.36 4.59 4.86
CA ILE A 83 -18.50 3.98 3.87
C ILE A 83 -17.15 3.76 4.51
N SER A 84 -16.58 2.57 4.33
CA SER A 84 -15.22 2.26 4.75
C SER A 84 -14.32 1.97 3.57
N VAL A 85 -13.04 2.34 3.68
CA VAL A 85 -12.02 1.93 2.71
C VAL A 85 -11.14 0.84 3.30
N ALA A 86 -11.13 -0.32 2.67
CA ALA A 86 -10.24 -1.42 3.00
C ALA A 86 -8.88 -1.22 2.33
N HIS A 87 -7.97 -0.53 3.02
CA HIS A 87 -6.62 -0.28 2.52
C HIS A 87 -5.69 -1.49 2.65
N PHE A 88 -5.89 -2.29 3.68
CA PHE A 88 -5.12 -3.51 3.99
C PHE A 88 -5.91 -4.40 4.94
N SER A 89 -5.36 -5.57 5.24
CA SER A 89 -5.79 -6.46 6.32
C SER A 89 -4.62 -6.75 7.25
N ASP A 90 -4.84 -6.78 8.56
CA ASP A 90 -3.79 -7.02 9.55
C ASP A 90 -3.21 -8.43 9.42
N TRP A 91 -4.05 -9.42 9.14
CA TRP A 91 -3.61 -10.80 8.92
C TRP A 91 -2.69 -10.92 7.68
N GLY A 92 -2.92 -10.10 6.64
CA GLY A 92 -2.09 -10.08 5.43
C GLY A 92 -0.65 -9.73 5.75
N PHE A 93 -0.42 -8.80 6.68
CA PHE A 93 0.92 -8.50 7.20
C PHE A 93 1.48 -9.64 8.05
N THR A 94 0.62 -10.34 8.80
CA THR A 94 1.05 -11.36 9.76
C THR A 94 1.42 -12.68 9.09
N VAL A 95 0.66 -13.10 8.06
CA VAL A 95 0.89 -14.37 7.34
C VAL A 95 1.40 -14.18 5.91
N PHE A 96 1.85 -12.97 5.55
CA PHE A 96 2.37 -12.62 4.22
C PHE A 96 1.42 -13.00 3.08
N ASP A 97 0.13 -12.65 3.25
CA ASP A 97 -0.93 -12.92 2.28
C ASP A 97 -1.15 -14.41 1.95
N ASN A 98 -0.67 -15.30 2.80
CA ASN A 98 -0.85 -16.75 2.64
C ASN A 98 -2.30 -17.15 2.99
N LEU A 99 -3.21 -17.02 2.02
CA LEU A 99 -4.63 -17.37 2.20
C LEU A 99 -4.86 -18.82 2.65
N LYS A 100 -4.00 -19.74 2.22
CA LYS A 100 -4.12 -21.14 2.64
C LYS A 100 -3.82 -21.29 4.14
N ARG A 101 -2.75 -20.60 4.59
CA ARG A 101 -2.41 -20.56 6.03
C ARG A 101 -3.50 -19.88 6.83
N LEU A 102 -4.02 -18.72 6.36
CA LEU A 102 -5.13 -18.05 7.02
C LEU A 102 -6.32 -18.98 7.21
N ARG A 103 -6.79 -19.63 6.14
CA ARG A 103 -7.95 -20.51 6.20
C ARG A 103 -7.73 -21.74 7.09
N ASN A 104 -6.50 -22.28 7.13
CA ASN A 104 -6.15 -23.33 8.07
C ASN A 104 -6.25 -22.82 9.52
N ILE A 105 -5.64 -21.66 9.83
CA ILE A 105 -5.72 -21.03 11.14
C ILE A 105 -7.20 -20.80 11.55
N LEU A 106 -8.02 -20.26 10.68
CA LEU A 106 -9.43 -19.99 11.00
C LEU A 106 -10.22 -21.25 11.37
N ASN A 107 -9.84 -22.42 10.85
CA ASN A 107 -10.48 -23.72 11.10
C ASN A 107 -9.82 -24.55 12.21
N GLU A 108 -8.75 -24.08 12.85
CA GLU A 108 -8.11 -24.79 13.96
C GLU A 108 -9.03 -24.87 15.18
N GLU A 109 -9.20 -26.06 15.74
CA GLU A 109 -9.99 -26.28 16.98
C GLU A 109 -9.22 -25.87 18.25
N HIS A 110 -7.90 -26.05 18.23
CA HIS A 110 -7.00 -25.75 19.37
C HIS A 110 -5.86 -24.83 18.89
N PRO A 111 -6.13 -23.53 18.65
CA PRO A 111 -5.13 -22.60 18.16
C PRO A 111 -4.05 -22.32 19.20
N ASP A 112 -2.82 -22.16 18.75
CA ASP A 112 -1.76 -21.57 19.57
C ASP A 112 -1.94 -20.04 19.71
N ASN A 113 -1.10 -19.39 20.51
CA ASN A 113 -1.17 -17.94 20.72
C ASN A 113 -1.07 -17.12 19.42
N PHE A 114 -0.28 -17.60 18.44
CA PHE A 114 -0.14 -16.92 17.14
C PHE A 114 -1.46 -17.02 16.35
N SER A 115 -1.98 -18.23 16.22
CA SER A 115 -3.24 -18.50 15.52
C SER A 115 -4.43 -17.80 16.18
N GLU A 116 -4.49 -17.74 17.52
CA GLU A 116 -5.50 -16.99 18.27
C GLU A 116 -5.46 -15.49 17.92
N ASN A 117 -4.26 -14.88 17.87
CA ASN A 117 -4.11 -13.48 17.51
C ASN A 117 -4.57 -13.19 16.07
N VAL A 118 -4.23 -14.08 15.13
CA VAL A 118 -4.67 -13.96 13.72
C VAL A 118 -6.19 -14.08 13.62
N LYS A 119 -6.80 -15.09 14.28
CA LYS A 119 -8.27 -15.26 14.36
C LYS A 119 -8.95 -14.02 14.91
N LYS A 120 -8.46 -13.53 16.04
CA LYS A 120 -9.01 -12.34 16.69
C LYS A 120 -8.96 -11.13 15.78
N SER A 121 -7.82 -10.86 15.15
CA SER A 121 -7.67 -9.75 14.20
C SER A 121 -8.64 -9.88 13.03
N PHE A 122 -8.76 -11.09 12.46
CA PHE A 122 -9.68 -11.37 11.36
C PHE A 122 -11.16 -11.13 11.77
N GLU A 123 -11.58 -11.60 12.94
CA GLU A 123 -12.96 -11.44 13.41
C GLU A 123 -13.27 -9.98 13.79
N GLU A 124 -12.31 -9.23 14.34
CA GLU A 124 -12.45 -7.80 14.59
C GLU A 124 -12.66 -7.02 13.29
N GLU A 125 -11.88 -7.29 12.24
CA GLU A 125 -12.06 -6.71 10.90
C GLU A 125 -13.41 -7.11 10.29
N ARG A 126 -13.78 -8.39 10.37
CA ARG A 126 -15.06 -8.90 9.89
C ARG A 126 -16.24 -8.21 10.56
N ALA A 127 -16.23 -8.11 11.90
CA ALA A 127 -17.25 -7.43 12.67
C ALA A 127 -17.39 -5.95 12.25
N TYR A 128 -16.29 -5.28 12.03
CA TYR A 128 -16.28 -3.91 11.54
C TYR A 128 -16.91 -3.79 10.14
N TYR A 129 -16.45 -4.57 9.15
CA TYR A 129 -16.94 -4.48 7.78
C TYR A 129 -18.42 -4.89 7.64
N THR A 130 -18.92 -5.77 8.49
CA THR A 130 -20.35 -6.15 8.49
C THR A 130 -21.27 -5.03 8.99
N LYS A 131 -20.75 -4.09 9.78
CA LYS A 131 -21.52 -2.96 10.32
C LYS A 131 -21.58 -1.73 9.43
N VAL A 132 -20.63 -1.57 8.50
CA VAL A 132 -20.66 -0.45 7.55
C VAL A 132 -21.67 -0.69 6.44
N ASP A 133 -22.17 0.38 5.82
CA ASP A 133 -23.18 0.28 4.78
C ASP A 133 -22.58 -0.10 3.44
N HIS A 134 -21.33 0.35 3.18
CA HIS A 134 -20.58 0.00 1.98
C HIS A 134 -19.06 -0.02 2.24
N THR A 135 -18.35 -0.91 1.56
CA THR A 135 -16.89 -1.02 1.63
C THR A 135 -16.28 -0.76 0.26
N ILE A 136 -15.35 0.18 0.18
CA ILE A 136 -14.47 0.38 -0.96
C ILE A 136 -13.20 -0.43 -0.71
N CYS A 137 -12.73 -1.17 -1.69
CA CYS A 137 -11.42 -1.83 -1.66
C CYS A 137 -10.59 -1.44 -2.89
N LEU A 138 -9.28 -1.64 -2.82
CA LEU A 138 -8.35 -1.10 -3.81
C LEU A 138 -8.06 -2.05 -4.97
N SER A 139 -8.51 -3.31 -4.88
CA SER A 139 -8.25 -4.36 -5.87
C SER A 139 -9.38 -5.39 -5.89
N ASN A 140 -9.52 -6.10 -7.02
CA ASN A 140 -10.44 -7.24 -7.12
C ASN A 140 -10.01 -8.39 -6.19
N TYR A 141 -8.71 -8.53 -5.95
CA TYR A 141 -8.18 -9.47 -4.98
C TYR A 141 -8.78 -9.22 -3.58
N MET A 142 -8.73 -7.98 -3.08
CA MET A 142 -9.32 -7.63 -1.79
C MET A 142 -10.84 -7.78 -1.80
N LYS A 143 -11.53 -7.41 -2.89
CA LYS A 143 -12.98 -7.65 -3.03
C LYS A 143 -13.31 -9.14 -2.86
N LYS A 144 -12.53 -10.01 -3.49
CA LYS A 144 -12.72 -11.47 -3.37
C LYS A 144 -12.61 -11.93 -1.91
N ILE A 145 -11.61 -11.45 -1.18
CA ILE A 145 -11.41 -11.78 0.25
C ILE A 145 -12.59 -11.26 1.09
N LEU A 146 -12.98 -10.01 0.91
CA LEU A 146 -14.10 -9.41 1.65
C LEU A 146 -15.41 -10.17 1.41
N CYS A 147 -15.67 -10.61 0.18
CA CYS A 147 -16.89 -11.35 -0.12
C CYS A 147 -16.81 -12.82 0.29
N GLN A 148 -15.70 -13.52 0.05
CA GLN A 148 -15.60 -14.97 0.27
C GLN A 148 -15.19 -15.36 1.68
N ASP A 149 -14.21 -14.65 2.26
CA ASP A 149 -13.65 -15.01 3.56
C ASP A 149 -14.31 -14.22 4.71
N TYR A 150 -14.66 -12.94 4.49
CA TYR A 150 -15.43 -12.17 5.48
C TYR A 150 -16.95 -12.32 5.33
N GLY A 151 -17.44 -12.84 4.19
CA GLY A 151 -18.86 -13.09 3.96
C GLY A 151 -19.67 -11.82 3.67
N LEU A 152 -19.05 -10.76 3.16
CA LEU A 152 -19.76 -9.55 2.78
C LEU A 152 -20.56 -9.74 1.49
N ASP A 153 -21.73 -9.10 1.43
CA ASP A 153 -22.52 -9.03 0.20
C ASP A 153 -21.73 -8.32 -0.92
N PRO A 154 -21.52 -8.95 -2.09
CA PRO A 154 -20.81 -8.32 -3.21
C PRO A 154 -21.36 -6.97 -3.69
N ILE A 155 -22.66 -6.71 -3.46
CA ILE A 155 -23.32 -5.42 -3.78
C ILE A 155 -22.76 -4.30 -2.88
N LYS A 156 -22.41 -4.63 -1.62
CA LYS A 156 -21.85 -3.69 -0.66
C LYS A 156 -20.34 -3.50 -0.76
N VAL A 157 -19.69 -4.07 -1.78
CA VAL A 157 -18.24 -3.98 -1.96
C VAL A 157 -17.90 -3.49 -3.35
N SER A 158 -17.33 -2.27 -3.43
CA SER A 158 -16.87 -1.67 -4.68
C SER A 158 -15.34 -1.62 -4.78
N VAL A 159 -14.82 -1.78 -6.00
CA VAL A 159 -13.38 -1.64 -6.25
C VAL A 159 -13.12 -0.23 -6.81
N VAL A 160 -12.38 0.58 -6.04
CA VAL A 160 -11.92 1.89 -6.48
C VAL A 160 -10.42 1.99 -6.14
N PRO A 161 -9.54 1.74 -7.12
CA PRO A 161 -8.09 1.88 -6.92
C PRO A 161 -7.72 3.31 -6.54
N ASN A 162 -6.69 3.48 -5.72
CA ASN A 162 -6.17 4.80 -5.40
C ASN A 162 -5.58 5.49 -6.63
N GLY A 163 -5.62 6.82 -6.63
CA GLY A 163 -5.02 7.67 -7.67
C GLY A 163 -3.91 8.56 -7.13
N LEU A 164 -3.00 8.92 -8.02
CA LEU A 164 -1.93 9.88 -7.77
C LEU A 164 -2.00 11.04 -8.76
N SER A 165 -1.70 12.26 -8.29
CA SER A 165 -1.57 13.41 -9.17
C SER A 165 -0.30 13.32 -10.00
N ASP A 166 -0.41 13.59 -11.29
CA ASP A 166 0.73 13.64 -12.19
C ASP A 166 1.55 14.90 -11.94
N VAL A 167 2.77 14.72 -11.53
CA VAL A 167 3.71 15.81 -11.22
C VAL A 167 5.05 15.64 -11.94
N VAL A 168 5.08 14.74 -12.95
CA VAL A 168 6.31 14.40 -13.64
C VAL A 168 6.62 15.41 -14.73
N ASP A 169 7.79 16.03 -14.64
CA ASP A 169 8.39 16.77 -15.74
C ASP A 169 9.23 15.81 -16.60
N MET A 170 8.67 15.44 -17.76
CA MET A 170 9.33 14.55 -18.73
C MET A 170 10.42 15.25 -19.55
N SER A 171 10.62 16.57 -19.39
CA SER A 171 11.66 17.32 -20.07
C SER A 171 13.01 17.31 -19.35
N VAL A 172 13.07 16.72 -18.17
CA VAL A 172 14.30 16.68 -17.36
C VAL A 172 15.38 15.85 -18.04
N ASP A 173 16.57 16.43 -18.14
CA ASP A 173 17.73 15.77 -18.71
C ASP A 173 18.28 14.70 -17.76
N LYS A 174 18.15 13.44 -18.16
CA LYS A 174 18.62 12.27 -17.40
C LYS A 174 20.12 12.33 -17.14
N GLU A 175 20.93 12.87 -18.04
CA GLU A 175 22.38 12.98 -17.86
C GLU A 175 22.73 14.00 -16.76
N LEU A 176 21.99 15.11 -16.68
CA LEU A 176 22.16 16.08 -15.61
C LEU A 176 21.78 15.48 -14.25
N LEU A 177 20.72 14.69 -14.18
CA LEU A 177 20.36 13.98 -12.96
C LEU A 177 21.43 12.97 -12.54
N ARG A 178 21.98 12.20 -13.49
CA ARG A 178 23.06 11.25 -13.19
C ARG A 178 24.29 11.94 -12.63
N LYS A 179 24.68 13.10 -13.18
CA LYS A 179 25.79 13.93 -12.66
C LYS A 179 25.48 14.44 -11.24
N LYS A 180 24.26 14.94 -11.01
CA LYS A 180 23.82 15.42 -9.69
C LYS A 180 23.92 14.32 -8.64
N TRP A 181 23.53 13.09 -8.98
CA TRP A 181 23.53 11.94 -8.07
C TRP A 181 24.85 11.15 -8.09
N HIS A 182 25.91 11.67 -8.72
CA HIS A 182 27.24 11.04 -8.81
C HIS A 182 27.16 9.60 -9.35
N ILE A 183 26.36 9.39 -10.39
CA ILE A 183 26.20 8.11 -11.08
C ILE A 183 27.02 8.13 -12.36
N GLU A 184 27.89 7.15 -12.52
CA GLU A 184 28.71 7.01 -13.73
C GLU A 184 27.87 6.75 -14.98
N PRO A 185 28.27 7.25 -16.17
CA PRO A 185 27.44 7.13 -17.39
C PRO A 185 27.00 5.71 -17.72
N GLU A 186 27.93 4.74 -17.56
CA GLU A 186 27.71 3.33 -17.91
C GLU A 186 27.14 2.49 -16.75
N GLU A 187 26.98 3.07 -15.55
CA GLU A 187 26.49 2.36 -14.37
C GLU A 187 25.00 2.10 -14.48
N LYS A 188 24.56 0.85 -14.27
CA LYS A 188 23.14 0.47 -14.29
C LYS A 188 22.52 0.61 -12.90
N ILE A 189 21.41 1.31 -12.83
CA ILE A 189 20.75 1.62 -11.56
C ILE A 189 19.50 0.77 -11.41
N ILE A 190 19.51 -0.09 -10.41
CA ILE A 190 18.35 -0.84 -9.93
C ILE A 190 17.81 -0.13 -8.69
N LEU A 191 16.52 0.18 -8.67
CA LEU A 191 15.90 0.96 -7.61
C LEU A 191 14.88 0.12 -6.82
N PHE A 192 15.02 0.17 -5.51
CA PHE A 192 13.97 -0.14 -4.54
C PHE A 192 13.55 1.14 -3.83
N ALA A 193 12.24 1.38 -3.68
CA ALA A 193 11.71 2.44 -2.85
C ALA A 193 10.64 1.88 -1.90
N GLY A 194 10.68 2.27 -0.63
CA GLY A 194 9.71 1.83 0.38
C GLY A 194 10.30 1.61 1.76
N ARG A 195 9.48 1.10 2.67
CA ARG A 195 9.96 0.73 4.01
C ARG A 195 10.94 -0.43 3.92
N ILE A 196 11.95 -0.38 4.78
CA ILE A 196 12.94 -1.46 4.88
C ILE A 196 12.46 -2.41 5.98
N ASP A 197 11.69 -3.40 5.57
CA ASP A 197 11.15 -4.47 6.42
C ASP A 197 11.07 -5.80 5.63
N GLU A 198 10.78 -6.87 6.33
CA GLU A 198 10.71 -8.21 5.74
C GLU A 198 9.61 -8.31 4.67
N ILE A 199 8.47 -7.67 4.90
CA ILE A 199 7.30 -7.70 4.01
C ILE A 199 7.61 -7.07 2.65
N LYS A 200 8.49 -6.06 2.62
CA LYS A 200 8.91 -5.39 1.39
C LYS A 200 10.04 -6.11 0.64
N GLY A 201 10.56 -7.20 1.18
CA GLY A 201 11.46 -8.12 0.49
C GLY A 201 12.85 -7.58 0.19
N VAL A 202 13.32 -6.54 0.89
CA VAL A 202 14.62 -5.89 0.64
C VAL A 202 15.77 -6.88 0.76
N SER A 203 15.77 -7.75 1.76
CA SER A 203 16.81 -8.77 1.94
C SER A 203 16.88 -9.74 0.76
N SER A 204 15.73 -10.16 0.24
CA SER A 204 15.66 -11.02 -0.95
C SER A 204 16.16 -10.31 -2.20
N LEU A 205 15.88 -9.00 -2.34
CA LEU A 205 16.42 -8.19 -3.44
C LEU A 205 17.94 -8.09 -3.36
N ILE A 206 18.52 -7.88 -2.18
CA ILE A 206 19.98 -7.82 -2.00
C ILE A 206 20.62 -9.16 -2.38
N LYS A 207 20.03 -10.29 -1.95
CA LYS A 207 20.46 -11.63 -2.38
C LYS A 207 20.41 -11.81 -3.90
N ALA A 208 19.33 -11.38 -4.54
CA ALA A 208 19.21 -11.40 -5.98
C ALA A 208 20.27 -10.50 -6.66
N PHE A 209 20.58 -9.35 -6.05
CA PHE A 209 21.55 -8.42 -6.59
C PHE A 209 22.98 -8.96 -6.60
N HIS A 210 23.35 -9.87 -5.69
CA HIS A 210 24.62 -10.60 -5.81
C HIS A 210 24.73 -11.30 -7.16
N LEU A 211 23.67 -11.99 -7.60
CA LEU A 211 23.63 -12.69 -8.88
C LEU A 211 23.59 -11.71 -10.08
N VAL A 212 22.94 -10.56 -9.90
CA VAL A 212 22.97 -9.51 -10.94
C VAL A 212 24.37 -9.01 -11.17
N LEU A 213 25.19 -8.81 -10.14
CA LEU A 213 26.57 -8.34 -10.26
C LEU A 213 27.50 -9.31 -11.00
N GLU A 214 27.19 -10.61 -11.02
CA GLU A 214 27.94 -11.58 -11.83
C GLU A 214 27.76 -11.32 -13.33
N ALA A 215 26.55 -10.92 -13.77
CA ALA A 215 26.26 -10.61 -15.16
C ALA A 215 26.52 -9.13 -15.51
N TYR A 216 26.31 -8.23 -14.56
CA TYR A 216 26.45 -6.78 -14.70
C TYR A 216 27.27 -6.19 -13.54
N PRO A 217 28.61 -6.32 -13.56
CA PRO A 217 29.47 -5.80 -12.48
C PRO A 217 29.39 -4.27 -12.32
N ASN A 218 29.06 -3.55 -13.41
CA ASN A 218 28.86 -2.10 -13.37
C ASN A 218 27.41 -1.73 -13.12
N SER A 219 26.85 -2.28 -12.00
CA SER A 219 25.52 -1.96 -11.52
C SER A 219 25.57 -1.46 -10.08
N ARG A 220 24.57 -0.68 -9.71
CA ARG A 220 24.33 -0.20 -8.36
C ARG A 220 22.89 -0.44 -7.96
N LEU A 221 22.67 -0.93 -6.75
CA LEU A 221 21.36 -1.01 -6.13
C LEU A 221 21.13 0.23 -5.24
N LEU A 222 20.14 1.05 -5.57
CA LEU A 222 19.69 2.14 -4.74
C LEU A 222 18.50 1.65 -3.89
N ILE A 223 18.61 1.81 -2.57
CA ILE A 223 17.56 1.47 -1.60
C ILE A 223 17.11 2.76 -0.94
N ALA A 224 15.96 3.29 -1.40
CA ALA A 224 15.37 4.53 -0.91
C ALA A 224 14.26 4.24 0.10
N GLY A 225 14.47 4.62 1.34
CA GLY A 225 13.48 4.43 2.41
C GLY A 225 14.09 4.30 3.78
N ASN A 226 13.24 4.02 4.77
CA ASN A 226 13.63 3.86 6.16
C ASN A 226 12.99 2.60 6.78
N GLY A 227 13.57 2.09 7.85
CA GLY A 227 13.08 0.90 8.55
C GLY A 227 14.18 0.15 9.30
N ASP A 228 14.05 -1.17 9.43
CA ASP A 228 15.06 -2.03 10.04
C ASP A 228 16.11 -2.48 9.02
N TYR A 229 17.28 -1.88 9.08
CA TYR A 229 18.40 -2.17 8.20
C TYR A 229 19.20 -3.44 8.61
N THR A 230 18.91 -4.05 9.75
CA THR A 230 19.75 -5.12 10.32
C THR A 230 20.00 -6.25 9.34
N ARG A 231 18.95 -6.84 8.79
CA ARG A 231 19.06 -7.92 7.80
C ARG A 231 19.62 -7.41 6.46
N ALA A 232 19.22 -6.23 6.02
CA ALA A 232 19.70 -5.64 4.78
C ALA A 232 21.22 -5.44 4.81
N PHE A 233 21.77 -4.93 5.89
CA PHE A 233 23.24 -4.78 6.05
C PHE A 233 23.97 -6.12 6.13
N GLN A 234 23.39 -7.14 6.76
CA GLN A 234 23.97 -8.48 6.79
C GLN A 234 24.11 -9.06 5.38
N GLU A 235 23.05 -8.97 4.57
CA GLU A 235 23.04 -9.47 3.19
C GLU A 235 23.95 -8.63 2.27
N ALA A 236 24.10 -7.33 2.53
CA ALA A 236 24.94 -6.42 1.75
C ALA A 236 26.45 -6.57 2.02
N LYS A 237 26.87 -7.28 3.08
CA LYS A 237 28.25 -7.30 3.60
C LYS A 237 29.36 -7.44 2.53
N ASN A 238 29.16 -8.32 1.56
CA ASN A 238 30.17 -8.60 0.53
C ASN A 238 30.10 -7.70 -0.71
N ILE A 239 29.01 -6.94 -0.85
CA ILE A 239 28.72 -6.07 -1.99
C ILE A 239 28.34 -4.64 -1.58
N TYR A 240 28.68 -4.25 -0.35
CA TYR A 240 28.25 -2.95 0.21
C TYR A 240 28.66 -1.75 -0.65
N THR A 241 29.78 -1.84 -1.38
CA THR A 241 30.24 -0.77 -2.29
C THR A 241 29.36 -0.61 -3.54
N LYS A 242 28.49 -1.58 -3.81
CA LYS A 242 27.56 -1.60 -4.95
C LYS A 242 26.12 -1.30 -4.51
N ILE A 243 25.89 -1.03 -3.23
CA ILE A 243 24.58 -0.69 -2.67
C ILE A 243 24.65 0.70 -2.04
N THR A 244 23.67 1.54 -2.36
CA THR A 244 23.51 2.84 -1.72
C THR A 244 22.18 2.86 -0.97
N PHE A 245 22.25 2.97 0.34
CA PHE A 245 21.10 3.23 1.21
C PHE A 245 20.94 4.74 1.33
N THR A 246 19.90 5.30 0.72
CA THR A 246 19.71 6.76 0.71
C THR A 246 19.05 7.28 1.99
N GLY A 247 18.44 6.41 2.80
CA GLY A 247 17.51 6.82 3.84
C GLY A 247 16.20 7.34 3.23
N LEU A 248 15.43 8.06 4.04
CA LEU A 248 14.20 8.69 3.61
C LEU A 248 14.52 9.93 2.77
N LEU A 249 14.10 9.92 1.52
CA LEU A 249 14.24 11.04 0.59
C LEU A 249 12.99 11.92 0.61
N LYS A 250 13.15 13.18 0.26
CA LYS A 250 12.02 14.04 -0.09
C LYS A 250 11.38 13.53 -1.39
N LYS A 251 10.11 13.87 -1.59
CA LYS A 251 9.36 13.39 -2.74
C LYS A 251 10.00 13.80 -4.08
N GLU A 252 10.50 15.01 -4.16
CA GLU A 252 11.18 15.55 -5.34
C GLU A 252 12.46 14.78 -5.65
N GLU A 253 13.26 14.46 -4.63
CA GLU A 253 14.50 13.69 -4.75
C GLU A 253 14.22 12.25 -5.20
N LEU A 254 13.17 11.63 -4.63
CA LEU A 254 12.75 10.27 -5.03
C LEU A 254 12.28 10.24 -6.49
N PHE A 255 11.58 11.28 -6.94
CA PHE A 255 11.11 11.41 -8.32
C PHE A 255 12.26 11.56 -9.31
N GLU A 256 13.33 12.29 -8.95
CA GLU A 256 14.54 12.32 -9.75
C GLU A 256 15.17 10.92 -9.90
N ILE A 257 15.17 10.14 -8.79
CA ILE A 257 15.72 8.77 -8.82
C ILE A 257 14.86 7.85 -9.69
N TYR A 258 13.52 7.98 -9.66
CA TYR A 258 12.68 7.22 -10.59
C TYR A 258 13.01 7.51 -12.06
N GLN A 259 13.33 8.76 -12.40
CA GLN A 259 13.67 9.13 -13.78
C GLN A 259 15.04 8.62 -14.21
N LEU A 260 16.02 8.54 -13.30
CA LEU A 260 17.39 8.12 -13.64
C LEU A 260 17.60 6.60 -13.60
N ALA A 261 16.78 5.86 -12.88
CA ALA A 261 16.93 4.41 -12.74
C ALA A 261 16.67 3.65 -14.05
N ASP A 262 17.29 2.48 -14.19
CA ASP A 262 17.14 1.59 -15.34
C ASP A 262 16.07 0.52 -15.10
N ALA A 263 15.84 0.13 -13.83
CA ALA A 263 14.77 -0.78 -13.44
C ALA A 263 14.31 -0.51 -12.02
N GLY A 264 12.99 -0.55 -11.79
CA GLY A 264 12.37 -0.52 -10.47
C GLY A 264 12.02 -1.94 -10.01
N VAL A 265 12.25 -2.25 -8.75
CA VAL A 265 11.93 -3.56 -8.18
C VAL A 265 11.01 -3.41 -6.99
N VAL A 266 9.89 -4.15 -7.01
CA VAL A 266 8.89 -4.19 -5.95
C VAL A 266 8.74 -5.65 -5.47
N PRO A 267 9.65 -6.12 -4.62
CA PRO A 267 9.74 -7.53 -4.21
C PRO A 267 8.92 -7.81 -2.96
N SER A 268 7.71 -7.23 -2.87
CA SER A 268 6.87 -7.33 -1.67
C SER A 268 6.30 -8.73 -1.51
N LEU A 269 6.22 -9.22 -0.27
CA LEU A 269 5.51 -10.44 0.11
C LEU A 269 4.01 -10.18 0.28
N PHE A 270 3.65 -8.96 0.68
CA PHE A 270 2.28 -8.46 0.76
C PHE A 270 2.23 -7.00 0.35
N GLU A 271 1.36 -6.66 -0.61
CA GLU A 271 1.15 -5.30 -1.12
C GLU A 271 -0.30 -5.14 -1.58
N PRO A 272 -1.19 -4.63 -0.73
CA PRO A 272 -2.63 -4.53 -1.03
C PRO A 272 -2.98 -3.68 -2.26
N PHE A 273 -2.15 -2.67 -2.54
CA PHE A 273 -2.25 -1.81 -3.72
C PHE A 273 -0.88 -1.50 -4.30
N GLY A 274 -0.06 -0.70 -3.59
CA GLY A 274 1.27 -0.29 -4.00
C GLY A 274 1.31 1.08 -4.66
N TYR A 275 1.53 2.12 -3.87
CA TYR A 275 1.79 3.45 -4.40
C TYR A 275 3.10 3.54 -5.17
N VAL A 276 4.16 2.88 -4.67
CA VAL A 276 5.48 2.87 -5.30
C VAL A 276 5.47 2.39 -6.76
N PRO A 277 4.87 1.23 -7.10
CA PRO A 277 4.78 0.85 -8.51
C PRO A 277 3.96 1.82 -9.36
N VAL A 278 2.95 2.48 -8.80
CA VAL A 278 2.20 3.54 -9.51
C VAL A 278 3.08 4.77 -9.75
N GLU A 279 3.90 5.17 -8.78
CA GLU A 279 4.92 6.22 -8.96
C GLU A 279 5.96 5.84 -10.00
N MET A 280 6.47 4.60 -10.00
CA MET A 280 7.37 4.09 -11.03
C MET A 280 6.73 4.15 -12.43
N MET A 281 5.47 3.72 -12.56
CA MET A 281 4.70 3.82 -13.81
C MET A 281 4.57 5.26 -14.27
N MET A 282 4.30 6.18 -13.37
CA MET A 282 4.19 7.61 -13.65
C MET A 282 5.47 8.16 -14.28
N HIS A 283 6.64 7.60 -13.95
CA HIS A 283 7.95 8.00 -14.46
C HIS A 283 8.49 7.12 -15.62
N GLU A 284 7.67 6.30 -16.24
CA GLU A 284 8.07 5.35 -17.30
C GLU A 284 9.19 4.37 -16.86
N LEU A 285 9.36 4.15 -15.56
CA LEU A 285 10.35 3.20 -15.05
C LEU A 285 9.85 1.77 -15.25
N PRO A 286 10.57 0.88 -15.96
CA PRO A 286 10.19 -0.52 -16.10
C PRO A 286 10.26 -1.24 -14.75
N ILE A 287 9.23 -2.05 -14.46
CA ILE A 287 9.03 -2.63 -13.13
C ILE A 287 9.21 -4.14 -13.14
N ILE A 288 9.90 -4.65 -12.11
CA ILE A 288 9.86 -6.08 -11.75
C ILE A 288 9.10 -6.18 -10.43
N ALA A 289 8.03 -6.96 -10.38
CA ALA A 289 7.17 -7.08 -9.21
C ALA A 289 6.84 -8.53 -8.87
N THR A 290 6.72 -8.84 -7.59
CA THR A 290 6.17 -10.13 -7.13
C THR A 290 4.68 -10.23 -7.43
N THR A 291 4.18 -11.47 -7.58
CA THR A 291 2.75 -11.73 -7.81
C THR A 291 2.01 -11.87 -6.48
N THR A 292 1.91 -10.79 -5.72
CA THR A 292 1.19 -10.77 -4.44
C THR A 292 0.00 -9.84 -4.48
N SER A 293 -1.08 -10.21 -3.83
CA SER A 293 -2.27 -9.39 -3.54
C SER A 293 -2.64 -8.37 -4.63
N GLY A 294 -2.94 -7.14 -4.28
CA GLY A 294 -3.29 -6.05 -5.21
C GLY A 294 -2.14 -5.65 -6.14
N LEU A 295 -0.87 -5.82 -5.73
CA LEU A 295 0.29 -5.54 -6.58
C LEU A 295 0.23 -6.32 -7.90
N ASN A 296 -0.27 -7.56 -7.85
CA ASN A 296 -0.42 -8.38 -9.04
C ASN A 296 -1.42 -7.80 -10.07
N GLU A 297 -2.39 -7.01 -9.61
CA GLU A 297 -3.33 -6.29 -10.48
C GLU A 297 -2.77 -4.93 -10.92
N VAL A 298 -2.02 -4.24 -10.05
CA VAL A 298 -1.42 -2.94 -10.38
C VAL A 298 -0.39 -3.09 -11.48
N VAL A 299 0.57 -3.98 -11.31
CA VAL A 299 1.59 -4.31 -12.32
C VAL A 299 1.15 -5.57 -13.06
N ASP A 300 0.69 -5.48 -14.31
CA ASP A 300 0.41 -6.63 -15.16
C ASP A 300 1.55 -6.89 -16.18
N GLU A 301 1.45 -7.97 -16.95
CA GLU A 301 2.49 -8.35 -17.91
C GLU A 301 2.68 -7.34 -19.04
N SER A 302 1.75 -6.41 -19.25
CA SER A 302 1.89 -5.37 -20.28
C SER A 302 2.89 -4.29 -19.89
N CYS A 303 3.07 -4.06 -18.58
CA CYS A 303 3.84 -2.94 -18.03
C CYS A 303 4.95 -3.35 -17.03
N GLY A 304 5.12 -4.66 -16.76
CA GLY A 304 6.19 -5.12 -15.87
C GLY A 304 6.47 -6.61 -15.99
N LEU A 305 7.58 -7.04 -15.41
CA LEU A 305 7.95 -8.45 -15.31
C LEU A 305 7.51 -9.00 -13.95
N LYS A 306 6.98 -10.21 -13.95
CA LYS A 306 6.42 -10.87 -12.77
C LYS A 306 7.39 -11.89 -12.17
N VAL A 307 7.42 -11.94 -10.85
CA VAL A 307 8.14 -12.94 -10.05
C VAL A 307 7.12 -13.63 -9.15
N PRO A 308 6.69 -14.85 -9.47
CA PRO A 308 5.79 -15.63 -8.61
C PRO A 308 6.42 -15.87 -7.24
N LEU A 309 5.61 -15.76 -6.19
CA LEU A 309 6.01 -16.14 -4.85
C LEU A 309 6.02 -17.67 -4.69
N ILE A 310 6.98 -18.18 -3.93
CA ILE A 310 7.01 -19.57 -3.49
C ILE A 310 6.20 -19.64 -2.20
N VAL A 311 5.02 -20.27 -2.25
CA VAL A 311 4.11 -20.35 -1.10
C VAL A 311 4.06 -21.79 -0.59
N SER A 312 4.52 -21.99 0.63
CA SER A 312 4.37 -23.21 1.42
C SER A 312 3.30 -23.05 2.51
N PRO A 313 2.90 -24.09 3.25
CA PRO A 313 1.91 -23.96 4.31
C PRO A 313 2.25 -22.90 5.37
N ASP A 314 3.54 -22.78 5.71
CA ASP A 314 4.00 -21.95 6.82
C ASP A 314 4.86 -20.76 6.39
N ASN A 315 5.25 -20.68 5.11
CA ASN A 315 6.18 -19.68 4.63
C ASN A 315 5.82 -19.15 3.24
N VAL A 316 6.24 -17.91 2.98
CA VAL A 316 6.15 -17.24 1.69
C VAL A 316 7.54 -16.67 1.36
N GLU A 317 8.07 -17.03 0.21
CA GLU A 317 9.42 -16.66 -0.20
C GLU A 317 9.46 -16.08 -1.61
N ILE A 318 10.51 -15.32 -1.88
CA ILE A 318 10.82 -14.80 -3.21
C ILE A 318 11.92 -15.66 -3.83
N ASP A 319 11.70 -16.17 -5.04
CA ASP A 319 12.76 -16.79 -5.83
C ASP A 319 13.79 -15.73 -6.24
N THR A 320 14.88 -15.66 -5.48
CA THR A 320 15.95 -14.68 -5.69
C THR A 320 16.69 -14.91 -7.00
N SER A 321 16.78 -16.15 -7.47
CA SER A 321 17.39 -16.48 -8.76
C SER A 321 16.54 -15.98 -9.92
N LEU A 322 15.22 -16.23 -9.87
CA LEU A 322 14.29 -15.71 -10.86
C LEU A 322 14.22 -14.19 -10.84
N LEU A 323 14.24 -13.57 -9.64
CA LEU A 323 14.27 -12.11 -9.50
C LEU A 323 15.53 -11.54 -10.18
N ALA A 324 16.69 -12.12 -9.93
CA ALA A 324 17.95 -11.71 -10.59
C ALA A 324 17.87 -11.86 -12.11
N GLN A 325 17.36 -13.00 -12.61
CA GLN A 325 17.16 -13.22 -14.04
C GLN A 325 16.26 -12.15 -14.68
N LYS A 326 15.18 -11.74 -14.02
CA LYS A 326 14.29 -10.68 -14.53
C LYS A 326 14.97 -9.32 -14.54
N ILE A 327 15.79 -8.99 -13.54
CA ILE A 327 16.58 -7.77 -13.52
C ILE A 327 17.59 -7.79 -14.69
N VAL A 328 18.39 -8.84 -14.80
CA VAL A 328 19.37 -9.01 -15.89
C VAL A 328 18.69 -8.93 -17.25
N TYR A 329 17.54 -9.56 -17.42
CA TYR A 329 16.78 -9.50 -18.67
C TYR A 329 16.44 -8.05 -19.08
N LEU A 330 15.94 -7.21 -18.16
CA LEU A 330 15.65 -5.81 -18.47
C LEU A 330 16.90 -5.03 -18.83
N LEU A 331 18.01 -5.26 -18.14
CA LEU A 331 19.29 -4.58 -18.43
C LEU A 331 19.87 -4.98 -19.80
N GLN A 332 19.62 -6.21 -20.24
CA GLN A 332 20.06 -6.73 -21.53
C GLN A 332 19.16 -6.32 -22.70
N ASN A 333 17.90 -5.96 -22.40
CA ASN A 333 16.88 -5.69 -23.41
C ASN A 333 16.29 -4.27 -23.25
N PRO A 334 17.08 -3.20 -23.56
CA PRO A 334 16.69 -1.81 -23.32
C PRO A 334 15.42 -1.39 -24.08
N GLU A 335 15.17 -1.93 -25.29
CA GLU A 335 13.95 -1.64 -26.03
C GLU A 335 12.72 -2.24 -25.35
N GLU A 336 12.84 -3.42 -24.77
CA GLU A 336 11.76 -4.05 -23.99
C GLU A 336 11.53 -3.29 -22.68
N ALA A 337 12.59 -2.90 -21.99
CA ALA A 337 12.52 -2.06 -20.79
C ALA A 337 11.77 -0.74 -21.09
N LYS A 338 12.13 -0.07 -22.18
CA LYS A 338 11.46 1.15 -22.65
C LYS A 338 9.98 0.91 -23.01
N ARG A 339 9.69 -0.21 -23.67
CA ARG A 339 8.30 -0.59 -24.03
C ARG A 339 7.44 -0.78 -22.77
N LEU A 340 7.96 -1.52 -21.78
CA LEU A 340 7.27 -1.77 -20.51
C LEU A 340 7.08 -0.46 -19.73
N GLY A 341 8.08 0.41 -19.66
CA GLY A 341 7.97 1.71 -19.00
C GLY A 341 6.87 2.59 -19.63
N LYS A 342 6.85 2.70 -20.96
CA LYS A 342 5.79 3.45 -21.68
C LYS A 342 4.41 2.87 -21.45
N ASN A 343 4.27 1.55 -21.45
CA ASN A 343 3.01 0.90 -21.14
C ASN A 343 2.59 1.15 -19.69
N GLY A 344 3.55 1.17 -18.75
CA GLY A 344 3.33 1.58 -17.37
C GLY A 344 2.73 2.97 -17.27
N ARG A 345 3.34 3.95 -17.95
CA ARG A 345 2.84 5.32 -18.01
C ARG A 345 1.41 5.41 -18.57
N LYS A 346 1.15 4.71 -19.66
CA LYS A 346 -0.19 4.64 -20.23
C LYS A 346 -1.19 4.08 -19.23
N ARG A 347 -0.84 2.97 -18.57
CA ARG A 347 -1.69 2.34 -17.55
C ARG A 347 -1.94 3.25 -16.35
N TYR A 348 -0.92 3.99 -15.88
CA TYR A 348 -1.07 5.00 -14.85
C TYR A 348 -2.13 6.05 -15.24
N LEU A 349 -2.03 6.63 -16.43
CA LEU A 349 -2.97 7.64 -16.92
C LEU A 349 -4.39 7.10 -17.06
N GLU A 350 -4.55 5.85 -17.49
CA GLU A 350 -5.85 5.22 -17.72
C GLU A 350 -6.53 4.71 -16.43
N LYS A 351 -5.78 4.39 -15.38
CA LYS A 351 -6.33 3.70 -14.20
C LYS A 351 -6.00 4.34 -12.85
N TYR A 352 -4.86 5.03 -12.74
CA TYR A 352 -4.30 5.44 -11.45
C TYR A 352 -4.01 6.93 -11.34
N SER A 353 -4.43 7.75 -12.30
CA SER A 353 -4.35 9.20 -12.17
C SER A 353 -5.40 9.72 -11.18
N SER A 354 -5.16 10.88 -10.58
CA SER A 354 -6.10 11.54 -9.66
C SER A 354 -7.43 11.86 -10.35
N GLU A 355 -7.40 12.15 -11.64
CA GLU A 355 -8.60 12.44 -12.44
C GLU A 355 -9.49 11.20 -12.56
N VAL A 356 -8.88 10.04 -12.87
CA VAL A 356 -9.59 8.75 -12.94
C VAL A 356 -10.14 8.35 -11.57
N PHE A 357 -9.35 8.49 -10.52
CA PHE A 357 -9.80 8.26 -9.16
C PHE A 357 -10.99 9.14 -8.79
N GLY A 358 -10.90 10.45 -9.03
CA GLY A 358 -11.97 11.40 -8.75
C GLY A 358 -13.26 11.06 -9.51
N LYS A 359 -13.15 10.69 -10.79
CA LYS A 359 -14.30 10.24 -11.60
C LYS A 359 -14.94 8.99 -11.00
N ASN A 360 -14.15 7.96 -10.67
CA ASN A 360 -14.64 6.72 -10.10
C ASN A 360 -15.32 6.96 -8.74
N MET A 361 -14.77 7.83 -7.90
CA MET A 361 -15.37 8.22 -6.63
C MET A 361 -16.69 8.95 -6.79
N ILE A 362 -16.80 9.85 -7.76
CA ILE A 362 -18.06 10.55 -8.06
C ILE A 362 -19.14 9.55 -8.55
N GLU A 363 -18.76 8.62 -9.43
CA GLU A 363 -19.68 7.58 -9.91
C GLU A 363 -20.13 6.67 -8.77
N PHE A 364 -19.21 6.28 -7.89
CA PHE A 364 -19.52 5.51 -6.70
C PHE A 364 -20.53 6.25 -5.79
N TYR A 365 -20.27 7.50 -5.44
CA TYR A 365 -21.21 8.27 -4.63
C TYR A 365 -22.59 8.41 -5.27
N LYS A 366 -22.65 8.66 -6.59
CA LYS A 366 -23.93 8.72 -7.30
C LYS A 366 -24.73 7.43 -7.21
N SER A 367 -24.06 6.26 -7.28
CA SER A 367 -24.72 4.96 -7.17
C SER A 367 -25.36 4.75 -5.79
N LEU A 368 -24.69 5.19 -4.71
CA LEU A 368 -25.21 5.08 -3.33
C LEU A 368 -26.55 5.81 -3.12
N PHE A 369 -26.78 6.90 -3.85
CA PHE A 369 -28.01 7.70 -3.72
C PHE A 369 -29.10 7.28 -4.73
N GLN A 370 -28.77 6.48 -5.76
CA GLN A 370 -29.75 5.95 -6.70
C GLN A 370 -30.50 4.72 -6.16
N GLU A 371 -29.88 3.93 -5.31
CA GLU A 371 -30.50 2.77 -4.66
C GLU A 371 -31.59 3.16 -3.62
N CYS A 372 -31.74 4.44 -3.33
CA CYS A 372 -32.72 4.98 -2.38
C CYS A 372 -34.00 5.51 -3.04
N LYS A 373 -34.18 5.33 -4.35
CA LYS A 373 -35.41 5.66 -5.09
C LYS A 373 -36.09 4.37 -5.57
#